data_af5ad1fc86bfc636a85ce181cf32d592
#
_entry.id   af5ad1fc86bfc636a85ce181cf32d592
#
_cell.length_a   1.000
_cell.length_b   1.000
_cell.length_c   1.000
_cell.angle_alpha   90.00
_cell.angle_beta   90.00
_cell.angle_gamma   90.00
#
_symmetry.space_group_name_H-M   'P 1'
#
loop_
_entity.id
_entity.type
_entity.pdbx_description
1 polymer ?
#
loop_
_entity_poly.entity_id
_entity_poly.type
_entity_poly.pdbx_seq_one_letter_code
_entity_poly.pdbx_strand_id
1 'polypeptide(L)'
;MLRLQKAERLDLGEIHRLQVESFQTLLDKYQDFATNPAAEGIERIVQRFEEPHTIYYFIMLDDVAIGMIRVCNHGDFCRVSPICILPEHQGHGYAQQAMLLAERAYPHIRCWTLDTIAQEPKLCHLYEKLGYHRTGKMETIKDGMDIVFYEKQI
;
A
#
# COMPACT_ATOMS: atom_id res chain seq x y z
N MET A 1 18.56 7.55 4.19
CA MET A 1 18.27 6.15 4.54
C MET A 1 16.77 5.95 4.73
N LEU A 2 16.22 4.95 4.12
CA LEU A 2 14.79 4.66 4.21
C LEU A 2 14.50 3.75 5.41
N ARG A 3 13.43 4.06 6.16
CA ARG A 3 12.99 3.20 7.25
C ARG A 3 11.46 3.25 7.38
N LEU A 4 10.90 2.26 8.05
CA LEU A 4 9.50 2.25 8.43
C LEU A 4 9.37 2.70 9.88
N GLN A 5 8.43 3.60 10.14
CA GLN A 5 8.15 4.09 11.48
C GLN A 5 6.69 3.85 11.80
N LYS A 6 6.43 3.08 12.85
CA LYS A 6 5.05 2.78 13.25
C LYS A 6 4.29 4.07 13.58
N ALA A 7 3.12 4.20 12.99
CA ALA A 7 2.23 5.33 13.26
C ALA A 7 1.40 5.07 14.52
N GLU A 8 1.23 6.10 15.33
CA GLU A 8 0.40 6.08 16.51
C GLU A 8 -0.93 6.81 16.23
N ARG A 9 -1.87 6.76 17.18
CA ARG A 9 -3.19 7.38 17.00
C ARG A 9 -3.11 8.86 16.60
N LEU A 10 -2.20 9.61 17.20
CA LEU A 10 -2.03 11.04 16.91
C LEU A 10 -1.51 11.31 15.49
N ASP A 11 -0.99 10.28 14.82
CA ASP A 11 -0.41 10.40 13.48
C ASP A 11 -1.42 10.16 12.36
N LEU A 12 -2.65 9.76 12.68
CA LEU A 12 -3.61 9.32 11.66
C LEU A 12 -4.03 10.41 10.69
N GLY A 13 -4.03 11.68 11.12
CA GLY A 13 -4.25 12.80 10.23
C GLY A 13 -3.19 12.89 9.13
N GLU A 14 -1.93 12.67 9.49
CA GLU A 14 -0.82 12.67 8.55
C GLU A 14 -0.86 11.45 7.64
N ILE A 15 -1.21 10.28 8.15
CA ILE A 15 -1.43 9.07 7.34
C ILE A 15 -2.51 9.35 6.29
N HIS A 16 -3.61 9.96 6.69
CA HIS A 16 -4.70 10.31 5.77
C HIS A 16 -4.21 11.27 4.67
N ARG A 17 -3.47 12.31 5.06
CA ARG A 17 -2.92 13.28 4.11
C ARG A 17 -2.02 12.59 3.07
N LEU A 18 -1.13 11.72 3.51
CA LEU A 18 -0.25 10.96 2.62
C LEU A 18 -1.05 10.09 1.66
N GLN A 19 -2.10 9.43 2.15
CA GLN A 19 -2.96 8.58 1.33
C GLN A 19 -3.69 9.40 0.26
N VAL A 20 -4.32 10.50 0.65
CA VAL A 20 -5.05 11.36 -0.29
C VAL A 20 -4.12 11.89 -1.38
N GLU A 21 -3.00 12.50 -0.99
CA GLU A 21 -2.09 13.11 -1.96
C GLU A 21 -1.46 12.07 -2.89
N SER A 22 -1.15 10.88 -2.38
CA SER A 22 -0.50 9.85 -3.17
C SER A 22 -1.42 9.18 -4.18
N PHE A 23 -2.71 9.04 -3.87
CA PHE A 23 -3.67 8.34 -4.72
C PHE A 23 -4.54 9.28 -5.57
N GLN A 24 -4.38 10.60 -5.43
CA GLN A 24 -5.23 11.55 -6.13
C GLN A 24 -5.15 11.41 -7.66
N THR A 25 -3.95 11.18 -8.20
CA THR A 25 -3.75 11.02 -9.64
C THR A 25 -4.57 9.85 -10.19
N LEU A 26 -4.57 8.72 -9.47
CA LEU A 26 -5.37 7.55 -9.88
C LEU A 26 -6.86 7.81 -9.72
N LEU A 27 -7.27 8.53 -8.68
CA LEU A 27 -8.66 8.91 -8.52
C LEU A 27 -9.13 9.80 -9.67
N ASP A 28 -8.31 10.76 -10.07
CA ASP A 28 -8.62 11.65 -11.21
C ASP A 28 -8.74 10.85 -12.51
N LYS A 29 -7.83 9.88 -12.69
CA LYS A 29 -7.80 9.06 -13.90
C LYS A 29 -8.99 8.12 -14.03
N TYR A 30 -9.34 7.41 -12.97
CA TYR A 30 -10.35 6.35 -13.00
C TYR A 30 -11.71 6.78 -12.44
N GLN A 31 -11.76 7.86 -11.69
CA GLN A 31 -13.00 8.34 -11.05
C GLN A 31 -13.66 7.27 -10.18
N ASP A 32 -12.85 6.43 -9.55
CA ASP A 32 -13.33 5.37 -8.66
C ASP A 32 -13.47 5.89 -7.23
N PHE A 33 -14.61 6.53 -6.96
CA PHE A 33 -14.88 7.08 -5.63
C PHE A 33 -15.29 6.02 -4.61
N ALA A 34 -15.59 4.81 -5.07
CA ALA A 34 -16.02 3.72 -4.19
C ALA A 34 -14.86 3.01 -3.50
N THR A 35 -13.74 2.81 -4.20
CA THR A 35 -12.63 1.99 -3.66
C THR A 35 -11.28 2.70 -3.61
N ASN A 36 -11.11 3.85 -4.29
CA ASN A 36 -9.81 4.53 -4.30
C ASN A 36 -9.50 5.13 -2.92
N PRO A 37 -8.29 4.87 -2.39
CA PRO A 37 -7.90 5.40 -1.08
C PRO A 37 -7.95 6.92 -0.94
N ALA A 38 -7.78 7.69 -2.04
CA ALA A 38 -7.87 9.15 -1.98
C ALA A 38 -9.30 9.64 -1.71
N ALA A 39 -10.30 8.80 -1.98
CA ALA A 39 -11.71 9.13 -1.73
C ALA A 39 -12.15 8.80 -0.31
N GLU A 40 -11.30 8.14 0.49
CA GLU A 40 -11.64 7.76 1.85
C GLU A 40 -11.46 8.92 2.83
N GLY A 41 -12.40 9.07 3.78
CA GLY A 41 -12.29 10.03 4.84
C GLY A 41 -11.40 9.51 5.99
N ILE A 42 -11.06 10.42 6.90
CA ILE A 42 -10.22 10.09 8.06
C ILE A 42 -10.88 9.01 8.95
N GLU A 43 -12.21 8.96 8.98
CA GLU A 43 -12.96 7.98 9.78
C GLU A 43 -12.61 6.55 9.38
N ARG A 44 -12.37 6.32 8.08
CA ARG A 44 -11.99 5.00 7.58
C ARG A 44 -10.59 4.61 8.06
N ILE A 45 -9.68 5.57 8.11
CA ILE A 45 -8.33 5.35 8.62
C ILE A 45 -8.38 4.98 10.11
N VAL A 46 -9.15 5.74 10.90
CA VAL A 46 -9.33 5.46 12.33
C VAL A 46 -9.93 4.08 12.53
N GLN A 47 -10.96 3.72 11.77
CA GLN A 47 -11.61 2.42 11.87
C GLN A 47 -10.60 1.28 11.61
N ARG A 48 -9.77 1.41 10.57
CA ARG A 48 -8.76 0.41 10.26
C ARG A 48 -7.65 0.35 11.31
N PHE A 49 -7.27 1.51 11.85
CA PHE A 49 -6.26 1.57 12.91
C PHE A 49 -6.68 0.77 14.13
N GLU A 50 -7.99 0.74 14.41
CA GLU A 50 -8.55 0.04 15.57
C GLU A 50 -8.78 -1.45 15.29
N GLU A 51 -8.68 -1.91 14.04
CA GLU A 51 -8.80 -3.32 13.73
C GLU A 51 -7.60 -4.09 14.31
N PRO A 52 -7.82 -5.32 14.86
CA PRO A 52 -6.70 -6.15 15.27
C PRO A 52 -5.85 -6.54 14.07
N HIS A 53 -4.58 -6.77 14.29
CA HIS A 53 -3.62 -7.23 13.27
C HIS A 53 -3.26 -6.20 12.21
N THR A 54 -3.67 -4.94 12.36
CA THR A 54 -3.37 -3.87 11.41
C THR A 54 -2.37 -2.89 11.99
N ILE A 55 -1.32 -2.58 11.24
CA ILE A 55 -0.34 -1.57 11.62
C ILE A 55 -0.11 -0.64 10.43
N TYR A 56 -0.22 0.66 10.67
CA TYR A 56 0.22 1.69 9.73
C TYR A 56 1.65 2.07 10.02
N TYR A 57 2.46 2.18 8.98
CA TYR A 57 3.82 2.68 9.07
C TYR A 57 3.98 3.88 8.16
N PHE A 58 4.70 4.88 8.65
CA PHE A 58 5.27 5.91 7.77
C PHE A 58 6.46 5.30 7.03
N ILE A 59 6.59 5.67 5.76
CA ILE A 59 7.81 5.42 5.00
C ILE A 59 8.64 6.70 5.14
N MET A 60 9.76 6.59 5.87
CA MET A 60 10.59 7.74 6.20
C MET A 60 11.85 7.75 5.36
N LEU A 61 12.12 8.87 4.72
CA LEU A 61 13.39 9.13 4.07
C LEU A 61 14.12 10.15 4.94
N ASP A 62 15.12 9.69 5.69
CA ASP A 62 15.74 10.46 6.76
C ASP A 62 14.66 10.94 7.75
N ASP A 63 14.42 12.22 7.89
CA ASP A 63 13.44 12.74 8.83
C ASP A 63 12.11 13.16 8.17
N VAL A 64 11.90 12.79 6.91
CA VAL A 64 10.72 13.19 6.15
C VAL A 64 9.85 11.98 5.84
N ALA A 65 8.55 12.08 6.15
CA ALA A 65 7.57 11.08 5.75
C ALA A 65 7.25 11.27 4.27
N ILE A 66 7.62 10.29 3.45
CA ILE A 66 7.43 10.35 1.99
C ILE A 66 6.30 9.43 1.51
N GLY A 67 5.73 8.66 2.40
CA GLY A 67 4.65 7.73 2.07
C GLY A 67 4.20 6.95 3.29
N MET A 68 3.37 5.95 3.05
CA MET A 68 2.88 5.08 4.11
C MET A 68 2.60 3.69 3.58
N ILE A 69 2.58 2.73 4.50
CA ILE A 69 2.26 1.34 4.20
C ILE A 69 1.43 0.79 5.36
N ARG A 70 0.34 0.09 5.03
CA ARG A 70 -0.45 -0.63 6.02
C ARG A 70 -0.23 -2.11 5.86
N VAL A 71 0.16 -2.78 6.95
CA VAL A 71 0.37 -4.22 6.97
C VAL A 71 -0.74 -4.86 7.80
N CYS A 72 -1.45 -5.79 7.20
CA CYS A 72 -2.48 -6.58 7.85
C CYS A 72 -1.93 -7.99 8.08
N ASN A 73 -1.62 -8.32 9.33
CA ASN A 73 -1.04 -9.62 9.69
C ASN A 73 -2.15 -10.58 10.10
N HIS A 74 -2.45 -11.55 9.24
CA HIS A 74 -3.49 -12.55 9.48
C HIS A 74 -2.95 -13.84 10.11
N GLY A 75 -1.68 -13.85 10.51
CA GLY A 75 -1.03 -15.02 11.12
C GLY A 75 -0.35 -15.91 10.10
N ASP A 76 -1.09 -16.44 9.15
CA ASP A 76 -0.56 -17.31 8.09
C ASP A 76 0.03 -16.50 6.93
N PHE A 77 -0.46 -15.29 6.74
CA PHE A 77 0.01 -14.40 5.68
C PHE A 77 -0.16 -12.95 6.10
N CYS A 78 0.59 -12.07 5.45
CA CYS A 78 0.41 -10.62 5.57
C CYS A 78 -0.13 -10.06 4.27
N ARG A 79 -1.01 -9.08 4.38
CA ARG A 79 -1.51 -8.31 3.25
C ARG A 79 -1.04 -6.87 3.39
N VAL A 80 -0.56 -6.31 2.28
CA VAL A 80 -0.24 -4.87 2.19
C VAL A 80 -1.40 -4.18 1.50
N SER A 81 -1.99 -3.17 2.16
CA SER A 81 -3.12 -2.43 1.59
C SER A 81 -3.44 -1.19 2.42
N PRO A 82 -3.16 0.01 1.96
CA PRO A 82 -2.38 0.30 0.77
C PRO A 82 -0.88 0.49 1.06
N ILE A 83 -0.12 0.69 0.00
CA ILE A 83 1.21 1.29 0.05
C ILE A 83 1.21 2.47 -0.91
N CYS A 84 1.81 3.59 -0.50
CA CYS A 84 1.90 4.76 -1.36
C CYS A 84 3.15 5.58 -1.07
N ILE A 85 3.61 6.26 -2.12
CA ILE A 85 4.71 7.23 -2.07
C ILE A 85 4.16 8.53 -2.65
N LEU A 86 4.47 9.66 -2.02
CA LEU A 86 4.08 10.98 -2.54
C LEU A 86 4.61 11.17 -3.97
N PRO A 87 3.84 11.85 -4.84
CA PRO A 87 4.24 12.00 -6.25
C PRO A 87 5.66 12.53 -6.45
N GLU A 88 6.09 13.51 -5.65
CA GLU A 88 7.42 14.11 -5.77
C GLU A 88 8.57 13.16 -5.40
N HIS A 89 8.26 12.03 -4.79
CA HIS A 89 9.26 11.03 -4.37
C HIS A 89 9.16 9.72 -5.16
N GLN A 90 8.26 9.63 -6.13
CA GLN A 90 8.09 8.45 -6.97
C GLN A 90 9.24 8.33 -7.98
N GLY A 91 9.46 7.11 -8.49
CA GLY A 91 10.48 6.85 -9.50
C GLY A 91 11.90 6.68 -8.96
N HIS A 92 12.07 6.50 -7.66
CA HIS A 92 13.38 6.34 -7.01
C HIS A 92 13.56 4.97 -6.35
N GLY A 93 12.61 4.05 -6.53
CA GLY A 93 12.68 2.72 -5.92
C GLY A 93 12.30 2.66 -4.44
N TYR A 94 11.71 3.70 -3.88
CA TYR A 94 11.38 3.74 -2.45
C TYR A 94 10.25 2.77 -2.09
N ALA A 95 9.27 2.58 -2.97
CA ALA A 95 8.20 1.61 -2.71
C ALA A 95 8.76 0.18 -2.63
N GLN A 96 9.71 -0.17 -3.50
CA GLN A 96 10.39 -1.47 -3.47
C GLN A 96 11.14 -1.66 -2.16
N GLN A 97 11.89 -0.64 -1.74
CA GLN A 97 12.63 -0.70 -0.49
C GLN A 97 11.69 -0.85 0.71
N ALA A 98 10.56 -0.11 0.71
CA ALA A 98 9.58 -0.20 1.77
C ALA A 98 8.95 -1.58 1.87
N MET A 99 8.62 -2.19 0.73
CA MET A 99 8.09 -3.56 0.69
C MET A 99 9.08 -4.56 1.28
N LEU A 100 10.36 -4.45 0.93
CA LEU A 100 11.39 -5.34 1.49
C LEU A 100 11.58 -5.14 2.99
N LEU A 101 11.52 -3.89 3.45
CA LEU A 101 11.59 -3.60 4.89
C LEU A 101 10.40 -4.20 5.63
N ALA A 102 9.19 -4.13 5.04
CA ALA A 102 8.01 -4.74 5.64
C ALA A 102 8.16 -6.25 5.75
N GLU A 103 8.62 -6.91 4.69
CA GLU A 103 8.84 -8.36 4.72
C GLU A 103 9.86 -8.75 5.78
N ARG A 104 10.90 -7.98 5.96
CA ARG A 104 11.92 -8.23 7.00
C ARG A 104 11.40 -8.01 8.42
N ALA A 105 10.42 -7.15 8.58
CA ALA A 105 9.83 -6.88 9.90
C ALA A 105 8.97 -8.03 10.41
N TYR A 106 8.58 -8.95 9.52
CA TYR A 106 7.75 -10.11 9.85
C TYR A 106 8.44 -11.39 9.35
N PRO A 107 9.61 -11.76 9.91
CA PRO A 107 10.47 -12.80 9.34
C PRO A 107 9.87 -14.21 9.34
N HIS A 108 8.86 -14.46 10.17
CA HIS A 108 8.17 -15.76 10.22
C HIS A 108 6.98 -15.85 9.27
N ILE A 109 6.59 -14.76 8.62
CA ILE A 109 5.54 -14.77 7.61
C ILE A 109 6.12 -15.17 6.26
N ARG A 110 5.56 -16.23 5.67
CA ARG A 110 6.05 -16.80 4.42
C ARG A 110 5.23 -16.41 3.20
N CYS A 111 4.02 -15.91 3.39
CA CYS A 111 3.14 -15.53 2.31
C CYS A 111 2.73 -14.07 2.46
N TRP A 112 2.92 -13.29 1.39
CA TRP A 112 2.55 -11.88 1.32
C TRP A 112 1.61 -11.69 0.14
N THR A 113 0.55 -10.92 0.34
CA THR A 113 -0.46 -10.65 -0.68
C THR A 113 -0.70 -9.15 -0.83
N LEU A 114 -1.11 -8.77 -2.01
CA LEU A 114 -1.55 -7.40 -2.32
C LEU A 114 -2.38 -7.43 -3.60
N ASP A 115 -2.98 -6.28 -3.92
CA ASP A 115 -3.68 -6.10 -5.18
C ASP A 115 -3.34 -4.75 -5.78
N THR A 116 -3.54 -4.60 -7.09
CA THR A 116 -3.28 -3.36 -7.78
C THR A 116 -4.11 -3.29 -9.07
N ILE A 117 -4.10 -2.13 -9.71
CA ILE A 117 -4.85 -1.89 -10.94
C ILE A 117 -4.11 -2.51 -12.11
N ALA A 118 -4.77 -3.43 -12.83
CA ALA A 118 -4.18 -4.15 -13.96
C ALA A 118 -3.73 -3.21 -15.08
N GLN A 119 -4.42 -2.10 -15.27
CA GLN A 119 -4.14 -1.12 -16.33
C GLN A 119 -3.00 -0.16 -15.98
N GLU A 120 -2.33 -0.36 -14.84
CA GLU A 120 -1.18 0.44 -14.41
C GLU A 120 0.09 -0.39 -14.51
N PRO A 121 0.76 -0.42 -15.70
CA PRO A 121 1.90 -1.30 -15.90
C PRO A 121 3.07 -1.02 -14.96
N LYS A 122 3.27 0.23 -14.55
CA LYS A 122 4.34 0.56 -13.60
C LYS A 122 4.11 -0.07 -12.24
N LEU A 123 2.85 -0.13 -11.77
CA LEU A 123 2.51 -0.78 -10.49
C LEU A 123 2.67 -2.28 -10.58
N CYS A 124 2.15 -2.90 -11.65
CA CYS A 124 2.30 -4.34 -11.85
C CYS A 124 3.78 -4.73 -11.93
N HIS A 125 4.57 -3.96 -12.69
CA HIS A 125 6.00 -4.21 -12.83
C HIS A 125 6.75 -4.09 -11.50
N LEU A 126 6.38 -3.11 -10.68
CA LEU A 126 6.96 -2.90 -9.36
C LEU A 126 6.88 -4.18 -8.53
N TYR A 127 5.70 -4.77 -8.45
CA TYR A 127 5.49 -5.95 -7.62
C TYR A 127 6.08 -7.22 -8.24
N GLU A 128 5.98 -7.37 -9.56
CA GLU A 128 6.58 -8.51 -10.27
C GLU A 128 8.10 -8.53 -10.09
N LYS A 129 8.72 -7.37 -10.10
CA LYS A 129 10.16 -7.23 -9.87
C LYS A 129 10.58 -7.66 -8.46
N LEU A 130 9.69 -7.55 -7.49
CA LEU A 130 9.93 -7.98 -6.11
C LEU A 130 9.67 -9.46 -5.88
N GLY A 131 9.20 -10.19 -6.90
CA GLY A 131 8.90 -11.61 -6.80
C GLY A 131 7.43 -11.93 -6.57
N TYR A 132 6.55 -10.94 -6.63
CA TYR A 132 5.11 -11.18 -6.57
C TYR A 132 4.62 -11.65 -7.93
N HIS A 133 3.66 -12.56 -7.93
CA HIS A 133 3.00 -13.02 -9.16
C HIS A 133 1.50 -13.03 -9.01
N ARG A 134 0.82 -12.89 -10.15
CA ARG A 134 -0.63 -12.89 -10.18
C ARG A 134 -1.17 -14.25 -9.75
N THR A 135 -2.21 -14.21 -8.93
CA THR A 135 -2.86 -15.42 -8.42
C THR A 135 -3.88 -15.99 -9.41
N GLY A 136 -4.25 -15.22 -10.42
CA GLY A 136 -5.33 -15.56 -11.34
C GLY A 136 -6.66 -14.91 -10.96
N LYS A 137 -6.79 -14.41 -9.74
CA LYS A 137 -8.00 -13.69 -9.31
C LYS A 137 -8.00 -12.27 -9.87
N MET A 138 -9.15 -11.83 -10.37
CA MET A 138 -9.34 -10.49 -10.89
C MET A 138 -10.75 -10.01 -10.55
N GLU A 139 -10.88 -8.72 -10.27
CA GLU A 139 -12.17 -8.08 -10.04
C GLU A 139 -12.27 -6.85 -10.93
N THR A 140 -13.36 -6.75 -11.71
CA THR A 140 -13.63 -5.54 -12.48
C THR A 140 -14.35 -4.53 -11.57
N ILE A 141 -13.72 -3.37 -11.40
CA ILE A 141 -14.31 -2.27 -10.61
C ILE A 141 -15.25 -1.46 -11.48
N LYS A 142 -14.83 -1.18 -12.71
CA LYS A 142 -15.59 -0.45 -13.71
C LYS A 142 -14.93 -0.64 -15.07
N ASP A 143 -15.57 -0.18 -16.14
CA ASP A 143 -14.99 -0.25 -17.48
C ASP A 143 -13.60 0.40 -17.49
N GLY A 144 -12.60 -0.35 -17.95
CA GLY A 144 -11.23 0.13 -18.04
C GLY A 144 -10.46 0.07 -16.74
N MET A 145 -11.03 -0.48 -15.67
CA MET A 145 -10.34 -0.62 -14.37
C MET A 145 -10.59 -1.98 -13.75
N ASP A 146 -9.57 -2.82 -13.77
CA ASP A 146 -9.58 -4.14 -13.14
C ASP A 146 -8.57 -4.19 -12.01
N ILE A 147 -8.90 -4.92 -10.95
CA ILE A 147 -7.98 -5.20 -9.86
C ILE A 147 -7.45 -6.62 -10.05
N VAL A 148 -6.12 -6.76 -10.03
CA VAL A 148 -5.44 -8.06 -10.07
C VAL A 148 -4.77 -8.32 -8.73
N PHE A 149 -4.77 -9.58 -8.32
CA PHE A 149 -4.25 -10.01 -7.03
C PHE A 149 -2.91 -10.68 -7.20
N TYR A 150 -1.97 -10.32 -6.33
CA TYR A 150 -0.60 -10.80 -6.34
C TYR A 150 -0.27 -11.51 -5.04
N GLU A 151 0.62 -12.49 -5.12
CA GLU A 151 1.18 -13.11 -3.92
C GLU A 151 2.66 -13.42 -4.10
N LYS A 152 3.36 -13.51 -2.98
CA LYS A 152 4.77 -13.86 -2.92
C LYS A 152 4.96 -14.87 -1.82
N GLN A 153 5.67 -15.96 -2.13
CA GLN A 153 6.11 -16.96 -1.16
C GLN A 153 7.60 -16.72 -0.87
N ILE A 154 7.93 -16.67 0.40
CA ILE A 154 9.32 -16.46 0.83
C ILE A 154 9.93 -17.76 1.33
#